data_47e2b52e3ed7d5d3ae10fdf91960a67a
#
_entry.id   47e2b52e3ed7d5d3ae10fdf91960a67a
#
_cell.length_a   1.000
_cell.length_b   1.000
_cell.length_c   1.000
_cell.angle_alpha   90.00
_cell.angle_beta   90.00
_cell.angle_gamma   90.00
#
_symmetry.space_group_name_H-M   'P 1'
#
loop_
_entity.id
_entity.type
_entity.pdbx_description
1 polymer ?
#
loop_
_entity_poly.entity_id
_entity_poly.type
_entity_poly.pdbx_seq_one_letter_code
_entity_poly.pdbx_strand_id
1 'polypeptide(L)'
;MDPVYLTHLPKHGRGRTTVQTFRASCAAGDKTGATAWLTATETLKSPDDAAYDAFVHVMKGLLRDNPVVIKLQEVGRLSEREARIAAVLSRRAPPNVVVPICEFKCKNDFIEWKQPLTSAKQFCSGKTDTTSVFVMEYIPHNLIEFLSVTPVTAPVYRSILKQLGFALANLHSSLKMTHGDIGSGNLMLEITDSARIIQYTIGGQVFAVDTLGYEPILIDFQRSAQYSGQPDYGMLADEIAMTFDVIARWAKEPPFSITSVVEEFGETTRMSDILRLVTNI
;
A
#
# COMPACT_ATOMS: atom_id res chain seq x y z
N MET A 1 -17.54 14.13 -7.98
CA MET A 1 -16.31 13.37 -7.66
C MET A 1 -15.28 14.36 -7.17
N ASP A 2 -14.97 14.32 -5.89
CA ASP A 2 -14.12 15.33 -5.25
C ASP A 2 -12.66 15.27 -5.75
N PRO A 3 -12.03 16.42 -5.95
CA PRO A 3 -10.66 16.54 -6.48
C PRO A 3 -9.55 16.01 -5.57
N VAL A 4 -9.88 15.55 -4.36
CA VAL A 4 -8.90 15.05 -3.37
C VAL A 4 -8.18 13.78 -3.81
N TYR A 5 -8.74 13.02 -4.75
CA TYR A 5 -8.24 11.72 -5.22
C TYR A 5 -6.96 11.75 -6.09
N LEU A 6 -6.45 12.94 -6.38
CA LEU A 6 -5.40 13.07 -7.41
C LEU A 6 -4.08 13.64 -6.90
N THR A 7 -3.91 13.79 -5.58
CA THR A 7 -2.69 14.39 -5.01
C THR A 7 -1.48 13.45 -5.02
N HIS A 8 -1.70 12.14 -5.11
CA HIS A 8 -0.65 11.11 -5.13
C HIS A 8 -0.31 10.60 -6.55
N LEU A 9 -1.10 10.96 -7.55
CA LEU A 9 -0.76 10.63 -8.93
C LEU A 9 0.32 11.58 -9.45
N PRO A 10 1.15 11.15 -10.45
CA PRO A 10 2.26 11.95 -10.96
C PRO A 10 1.86 13.41 -11.15
N LYS A 11 2.63 14.33 -10.56
CA LYS A 11 2.38 15.79 -10.53
C LYS A 11 2.31 16.44 -11.93
N HIS A 12 2.59 15.67 -13.00
CA HIS A 12 2.56 16.16 -14.38
C HIS A 12 1.23 15.82 -15.05
N GLY A 13 0.55 16.83 -15.58
CA GLY A 13 -0.82 16.77 -16.13
C GLY A 13 -1.10 15.65 -17.16
N ARG A 14 -0.10 15.19 -17.90
CA ARG A 14 -0.22 14.04 -18.82
C ARG A 14 -0.40 12.70 -18.11
N GLY A 15 0.27 12.48 -16.96
CA GLY A 15 0.13 11.25 -16.19
C GLY A 15 -1.27 11.05 -15.60
N ARG A 16 -1.89 12.12 -15.12
CA ARG A 16 -3.27 12.11 -14.59
C ARG A 16 -4.30 11.62 -15.61
N THR A 17 -4.28 12.19 -16.81
CA THR A 17 -5.20 11.80 -17.88
C THR A 17 -5.00 10.35 -18.27
N THR A 18 -3.75 9.89 -18.33
CA THR A 18 -3.39 8.50 -18.65
C THR A 18 -3.99 7.53 -17.63
N VAL A 19 -3.81 7.78 -16.33
CA VAL A 19 -4.34 6.93 -15.26
C VAL A 19 -5.87 6.95 -15.25
N GLN A 20 -6.51 8.10 -15.45
CA GLN A 20 -7.98 8.20 -15.51
C GLN A 20 -8.56 7.43 -16.69
N THR A 21 -7.96 7.55 -17.88
CA THR A 21 -8.41 6.82 -19.08
C THR A 21 -8.21 5.32 -18.89
N PHE A 22 -7.09 4.91 -18.31
CA PHE A 22 -6.82 3.51 -18.00
C PHE A 22 -7.83 2.93 -17.00
N ARG A 23 -8.14 3.66 -15.93
CA ARG A 23 -9.20 3.28 -14.98
C ARG A 23 -10.56 3.13 -15.66
N ALA A 24 -10.89 4.03 -16.57
CA ALA A 24 -12.14 3.94 -17.32
C ALA A 24 -12.19 2.68 -18.20
N SER A 25 -11.11 2.34 -18.90
CA SER A 25 -11.00 1.10 -19.69
C SER A 25 -11.13 -0.15 -18.82
N CYS A 26 -10.47 -0.17 -17.67
CA CYS A 26 -10.59 -1.26 -16.70
C CYS A 26 -12.03 -1.43 -16.19
N ALA A 27 -12.67 -0.32 -15.80
CA ALA A 27 -14.05 -0.31 -15.30
C ALA A 27 -15.06 -0.74 -16.36
N ALA A 28 -14.78 -0.46 -17.64
CA ALA A 28 -15.59 -0.90 -18.77
C ALA A 28 -15.36 -2.38 -19.14
N GLY A 29 -14.40 -3.06 -18.50
CA GLY A 29 -14.04 -4.45 -18.82
C GLY A 29 -13.26 -4.59 -20.13
N ASP A 30 -12.72 -3.51 -20.69
CA ASP A 30 -11.87 -3.52 -21.88
C ASP A 30 -10.46 -4.03 -21.55
N LYS A 31 -10.36 -5.34 -21.42
CA LYS A 31 -9.11 -6.04 -21.10
C LYS A 31 -8.03 -5.82 -22.16
N THR A 32 -8.42 -5.78 -23.44
CA THR A 32 -7.49 -5.61 -24.56
C THR A 32 -6.90 -4.22 -24.59
N GLY A 33 -7.73 -3.20 -24.37
CA GLY A 33 -7.28 -1.82 -24.23
C GLY A 33 -6.39 -1.64 -23.00
N ALA A 34 -6.78 -2.18 -21.84
CA ALA A 34 -6.00 -2.09 -20.62
C ALA A 34 -4.60 -2.71 -20.78
N THR A 35 -4.50 -3.93 -21.33
CA THR A 35 -3.19 -4.61 -21.50
C THR A 35 -2.30 -3.92 -22.52
N ALA A 36 -2.85 -3.25 -23.52
CA ALA A 36 -2.06 -2.53 -24.51
C ALA A 36 -1.30 -1.31 -23.94
N TRP A 37 -1.68 -0.86 -22.74
CA TRP A 37 -1.07 0.31 -22.08
C TRP A 37 0.01 -0.07 -21.08
N LEU A 38 0.11 -1.35 -20.73
CA LEU A 38 1.03 -1.86 -19.71
C LEU A 38 2.26 -2.49 -20.36
N THR A 39 3.43 -2.20 -19.81
CA THR A 39 4.69 -2.85 -20.16
C THR A 39 5.38 -3.24 -18.86
N ALA A 40 5.69 -4.52 -18.69
CA ALA A 40 6.54 -4.98 -17.60
C ALA A 40 8.01 -4.68 -17.91
N THR A 41 8.76 -4.15 -16.95
CA THR A 41 10.16 -3.77 -17.13
C THR A 41 11.11 -4.57 -16.26
N GLU A 42 10.66 -5.02 -15.09
CA GLU A 42 11.50 -5.68 -14.09
C GLU A 42 10.64 -6.59 -13.21
N THR A 43 11.13 -7.78 -12.87
CA THR A 43 10.51 -8.65 -11.85
C THR A 43 11.01 -8.23 -10.48
N LEU A 44 10.10 -7.84 -9.59
CA LEU A 44 10.42 -7.45 -8.20
C LEU A 44 10.30 -8.64 -7.25
N LYS A 45 9.35 -9.56 -7.51
CA LYS A 45 9.12 -10.77 -6.71
C LYS A 45 8.61 -11.88 -7.64
N SER A 46 9.22 -13.05 -7.56
CA SER A 46 8.78 -14.25 -8.28
C SER A 46 8.16 -15.29 -7.34
N PRO A 47 7.41 -16.28 -7.86
CA PRO A 47 6.86 -17.37 -7.05
C PRO A 47 7.90 -18.17 -6.30
N ASP A 48 9.13 -18.25 -6.83
CA ASP A 48 10.23 -18.99 -6.21
C ASP A 48 10.73 -18.33 -4.92
N ASP A 49 10.44 -17.01 -4.72
CA ASP A 49 10.79 -16.25 -3.53
C ASP A 49 9.76 -16.39 -2.40
N ALA A 50 8.62 -17.01 -2.68
CA ALA A 50 7.50 -17.06 -1.75
C ALA A 50 7.37 -18.44 -1.10
N ALA A 51 7.83 -18.57 0.14
CA ALA A 51 7.67 -19.80 0.93
C ALA A 51 6.19 -20.20 1.18
N TYR A 52 5.21 -19.37 0.83
CA TYR A 52 3.80 -19.60 1.17
C TYR A 52 2.76 -19.25 0.10
N ASP A 53 3.05 -18.42 -0.90
CA ASP A 53 2.07 -18.04 -1.93
C ASP A 53 2.63 -18.38 -3.32
N ALA A 54 2.45 -19.63 -3.70
CA ALA A 54 3.08 -20.26 -4.87
C ALA A 54 2.77 -19.63 -6.23
N PHE A 55 1.97 -18.54 -6.32
CA PHE A 55 1.52 -18.00 -7.60
C PHE A 55 1.32 -16.47 -7.61
N VAL A 56 2.22 -15.74 -6.95
CA VAL A 56 2.22 -14.27 -6.98
C VAL A 56 3.46 -13.75 -7.68
N HIS A 57 3.29 -13.01 -8.76
CA HIS A 57 4.35 -12.25 -9.41
C HIS A 57 4.15 -10.77 -9.17
N VAL A 58 5.18 -10.07 -8.75
CA VAL A 58 5.19 -8.62 -8.62
C VAL A 58 6.24 -8.06 -9.55
N MET A 59 5.83 -7.16 -10.42
CA MET A 59 6.69 -6.55 -11.42
C MET A 59 6.60 -5.03 -11.34
N LYS A 60 7.73 -4.37 -11.59
CA LYS A 60 7.72 -2.97 -11.99
C LYS A 60 7.32 -2.91 -13.46
N GLY A 61 6.49 -1.95 -13.79
CA GLY A 61 6.06 -1.74 -15.17
C GLY A 61 5.87 -0.27 -15.47
N LEU A 62 5.46 -0.02 -16.69
CA LEU A 62 5.06 1.30 -17.16
C LEU A 62 3.60 1.24 -17.62
N LEU A 63 2.81 2.17 -17.15
CA LEU A 63 1.52 2.52 -17.72
C LEU A 63 1.78 3.70 -18.68
N ARG A 64 2.05 3.38 -19.96
CA ARG A 64 2.77 4.27 -20.89
C ARG A 64 4.10 4.69 -20.26
N ASP A 65 4.26 5.95 -19.89
CA ASP A 65 5.51 6.50 -19.32
C ASP A 65 5.48 6.63 -17.79
N ASN A 66 4.39 6.16 -17.14
CA ASN A 66 4.25 6.29 -15.68
C ASN A 66 4.65 4.96 -15.01
N PRO A 67 5.57 4.96 -14.05
CA PRO A 67 5.94 3.77 -13.33
C PRO A 67 4.76 3.25 -12.49
N VAL A 68 4.54 1.94 -12.58
CA VAL A 68 3.50 1.22 -11.83
C VAL A 68 4.03 -0.10 -11.31
N VAL A 69 3.35 -0.65 -10.32
CA VAL A 69 3.48 -2.05 -9.91
C VAL A 69 2.38 -2.85 -10.56
N ILE A 70 2.74 -3.99 -11.14
CA ILE A 70 1.83 -4.98 -11.70
C ILE A 70 1.95 -6.23 -10.85
N LYS A 71 0.91 -6.56 -10.09
CA LYS A 71 0.84 -7.78 -9.28
C LYS A 71 -0.09 -8.76 -9.98
N LEU A 72 0.42 -9.95 -10.24
CA LEU A 72 -0.30 -11.05 -10.87
C LEU A 72 -0.49 -12.15 -9.84
N GLN A 73 -1.69 -12.67 -9.74
CA GLN A 73 -1.98 -13.79 -8.84
C GLN A 73 -3.11 -14.64 -9.38
N GLU A 74 -3.16 -15.90 -8.94
CA GLU A 74 -4.23 -16.82 -9.30
C GLU A 74 -5.60 -16.29 -8.84
N VAL A 75 -6.62 -16.49 -9.69
CA VAL A 75 -8.00 -16.18 -9.33
C VAL A 75 -8.45 -17.15 -8.23
N GLY A 76 -8.76 -16.62 -7.06
CA GLY A 76 -9.19 -17.40 -5.92
C GLY A 76 -9.63 -16.51 -4.75
N ARG A 77 -9.85 -17.10 -3.60
CA ARG A 77 -10.40 -16.40 -2.43
C ARG A 77 -9.55 -15.19 -2.00
N LEU A 78 -8.23 -15.31 -2.08
CA LEU A 78 -7.31 -14.23 -1.68
C LEU A 78 -7.36 -13.08 -2.69
N SER A 79 -7.26 -13.36 -3.99
CA SER A 79 -7.32 -12.33 -5.03
C SER A 79 -8.68 -11.63 -5.07
N GLU A 80 -9.77 -12.35 -4.82
CA GLU A 80 -11.11 -11.76 -4.73
C GLU A 80 -11.28 -10.88 -3.48
N ARG A 81 -10.63 -11.24 -2.37
CA ARG A 81 -10.57 -10.39 -1.17
C ARG A 81 -9.80 -9.12 -1.49
N GLU A 82 -8.59 -9.25 -2.04
CA GLU A 82 -7.75 -8.11 -2.40
C GLU A 82 -8.47 -7.18 -3.39
N ALA A 83 -9.17 -7.71 -4.40
CA ALA A 83 -9.97 -6.93 -5.34
C ALA A 83 -11.07 -6.09 -4.65
N ARG A 84 -11.78 -6.68 -3.68
CA ARG A 84 -12.77 -5.93 -2.89
C ARG A 84 -12.14 -4.82 -2.07
N ILE A 85 -11.02 -5.10 -1.41
CA ILE A 85 -10.27 -4.11 -0.63
C ILE A 85 -9.74 -3.01 -1.56
N ALA A 86 -9.11 -3.37 -2.68
CA ALA A 86 -8.63 -2.44 -3.69
C ALA A 86 -9.73 -1.48 -4.19
N ALA A 87 -10.93 -1.99 -4.41
CA ALA A 87 -12.08 -1.17 -4.79
C ALA A 87 -12.50 -0.16 -3.71
N VAL A 88 -12.36 -0.50 -2.43
CA VAL A 88 -12.61 0.42 -1.31
C VAL A 88 -11.51 1.47 -1.24
N LEU A 89 -10.24 1.05 -1.26
CA LEU A 89 -9.08 1.94 -1.20
C LEU A 89 -9.07 2.92 -2.38
N SER A 90 -9.34 2.46 -3.61
CA SER A 90 -9.44 3.31 -4.80
C SER A 90 -10.50 4.41 -4.67
N ARG A 91 -11.61 4.13 -3.99
CA ARG A 91 -12.70 5.12 -3.81
C ARG A 91 -12.43 6.09 -2.68
N ARG A 92 -11.76 5.66 -1.63
CA ARG A 92 -11.55 6.45 -0.40
C ARG A 92 -10.19 7.13 -0.37
N ALA A 93 -9.18 6.55 -1.05
CA ALA A 93 -7.80 7.01 -1.11
C ALA A 93 -7.27 7.52 0.24
N PRO A 94 -7.26 6.67 1.29
CA PRO A 94 -6.80 7.10 2.60
C PRO A 94 -5.31 7.49 2.53
N PRO A 95 -4.87 8.48 3.31
CA PRO A 95 -3.46 8.87 3.34
C PRO A 95 -2.54 7.70 3.73
N ASN A 96 -1.33 7.69 3.20
CA ASN A 96 -0.29 6.70 3.49
C ASN A 96 -0.66 5.24 3.16
N VAL A 97 -1.54 5.07 2.20
CA VAL A 97 -1.97 3.76 1.69
C VAL A 97 -1.80 3.76 0.18
N VAL A 98 -1.23 2.68 -0.36
CA VAL A 98 -1.07 2.51 -1.80
C VAL A 98 -2.43 2.66 -2.51
N VAL A 99 -2.44 3.41 -3.60
CA VAL A 99 -3.65 3.60 -4.40
C VAL A 99 -3.71 2.54 -5.50
N PRO A 100 -4.66 1.58 -5.41
CA PRO A 100 -4.92 0.68 -6.52
C PRO A 100 -5.46 1.47 -7.71
N ILE A 101 -4.82 1.31 -8.86
CA ILE A 101 -5.21 1.99 -10.09
C ILE A 101 -6.32 1.21 -10.78
N CYS A 102 -6.12 -0.11 -10.90
CA CYS A 102 -7.03 -0.99 -11.60
C CYS A 102 -6.87 -2.44 -11.15
N GLU A 103 -7.94 -3.21 -11.23
CA GLU A 103 -7.92 -4.67 -11.17
C GLU A 103 -8.73 -5.22 -12.34
N PHE A 104 -8.21 -6.26 -12.98
CA PHE A 104 -8.93 -7.02 -14.00
C PHE A 104 -8.48 -8.47 -14.01
N LYS A 105 -9.33 -9.36 -14.55
CA LYS A 105 -9.00 -10.77 -14.74
C LYS A 105 -8.63 -11.02 -16.19
N CYS A 106 -7.60 -11.83 -16.42
CA CYS A 106 -7.24 -12.25 -17.77
C CYS A 106 -6.94 -13.74 -17.86
N LYS A 107 -6.94 -14.22 -19.09
CA LYS A 107 -6.62 -15.61 -19.41
C LYS A 107 -5.12 -15.78 -19.38
N ASN A 108 -4.67 -16.73 -18.57
CA ASN A 108 -3.26 -17.03 -18.50
C ASN A 108 -3.02 -18.46 -18.03
N ASP A 109 -2.02 -19.10 -18.59
CA ASP A 109 -1.61 -20.44 -18.21
C ASP A 109 -0.35 -20.30 -17.31
N PHE A 110 -0.53 -20.35 -15.99
CA PHE A 110 0.54 -20.17 -14.98
C PHE A 110 1.75 -21.09 -15.12
N ILE A 111 1.57 -22.21 -15.80
CA ILE A 111 2.61 -23.26 -15.94
C ILE A 111 3.80 -22.77 -16.79
N GLU A 112 3.63 -21.72 -17.60
CA GLU A 112 4.67 -21.23 -18.50
C GLU A 112 5.47 -20.04 -17.95
N TRP A 113 5.19 -19.60 -16.72
CA TRP A 113 5.78 -18.37 -16.14
C TRP A 113 7.16 -18.55 -15.51
N LYS A 114 7.93 -19.54 -15.98
CA LYS A 114 9.32 -19.73 -15.55
C LYS A 114 10.31 -18.71 -16.11
N GLN A 115 9.86 -17.80 -16.98
CA GLN A 115 10.70 -16.76 -17.56
C GLN A 115 10.21 -15.36 -17.16
N PRO A 116 11.11 -14.36 -17.04
CA PRO A 116 10.72 -12.99 -16.80
C PRO A 116 9.74 -12.51 -17.86
N LEU A 117 8.59 -12.02 -17.44
CA LEU A 117 7.59 -11.48 -18.36
C LEU A 117 8.07 -10.11 -18.85
N THR A 118 8.38 -10.00 -20.12
CA THR A 118 8.93 -8.77 -20.72
C THR A 118 7.89 -7.87 -21.37
N SER A 119 6.64 -8.34 -21.50
CA SER A 119 5.57 -7.51 -22.07
C SER A 119 4.19 -7.87 -21.51
N ALA A 120 3.29 -6.89 -21.48
CA ALA A 120 1.90 -7.06 -21.06
C ALA A 120 1.14 -8.13 -21.88
N LYS A 121 1.50 -8.32 -23.14
CA LYS A 121 0.89 -9.33 -23.99
C LYS A 121 1.16 -10.76 -23.56
N GLN A 122 2.24 -10.99 -22.78
CA GLN A 122 2.61 -12.34 -22.35
C GLN A 122 1.74 -12.84 -21.19
N PHE A 123 1.36 -11.96 -20.24
CA PHE A 123 0.61 -12.39 -19.07
C PHE A 123 -0.91 -12.40 -19.23
N CYS A 124 -1.44 -12.13 -20.43
CA CYS A 124 -2.86 -12.24 -20.74
C CYS A 124 -3.11 -13.05 -22.02
N SER A 125 -2.26 -14.02 -22.32
CA SER A 125 -2.29 -14.80 -23.56
C SER A 125 -2.88 -16.21 -23.42
N GLY A 126 -3.27 -16.63 -22.23
CA GLY A 126 -3.79 -17.96 -21.94
C GLY A 126 -5.23 -18.20 -22.43
N LYS A 127 -5.72 -19.44 -22.24
CA LYS A 127 -7.04 -19.88 -22.66
C LYS A 127 -8.12 -19.73 -21.59
N THR A 128 -7.73 -19.74 -20.32
CA THR A 128 -8.64 -19.68 -19.16
C THR A 128 -8.40 -18.42 -18.34
N ASP A 129 -9.45 -17.84 -17.74
CA ASP A 129 -9.34 -16.68 -16.85
C ASP A 129 -8.84 -17.17 -15.48
N THR A 130 -7.54 -17.29 -15.34
CA THR A 130 -6.89 -17.82 -14.13
C THR A 130 -6.09 -16.79 -13.36
N THR A 131 -5.95 -15.57 -13.89
CA THR A 131 -5.09 -14.53 -13.33
C THR A 131 -5.89 -13.27 -13.00
N SER A 132 -5.76 -12.81 -11.76
CA SER A 132 -6.08 -11.43 -11.37
C SER A 132 -4.85 -10.55 -11.54
N VAL A 133 -5.01 -9.44 -12.23
CA VAL A 133 -3.98 -8.43 -12.49
C VAL A 133 -4.33 -7.19 -11.70
N PHE A 134 -3.46 -6.83 -10.76
CA PHE A 134 -3.57 -5.59 -9.99
C PHE A 134 -2.52 -4.60 -10.49
N VAL A 135 -2.96 -3.40 -10.84
CA VAL A 135 -2.07 -2.29 -11.21
C VAL A 135 -2.16 -1.25 -10.11
N MET A 136 -1.04 -0.92 -9.54
CA MET A 136 -0.92 0.03 -8.41
C MET A 136 0.14 1.07 -8.72
N GLU A 137 0.15 2.17 -7.99
CA GLU A 137 1.25 3.12 -8.04
C GLU A 137 2.57 2.47 -7.62
N TYR A 138 3.66 2.93 -8.21
CA TYR A 138 5.00 2.49 -7.86
C TYR A 138 5.59 3.39 -6.78
N ILE A 139 5.93 2.81 -5.64
CA ILE A 139 6.62 3.48 -4.54
C ILE A 139 8.09 3.04 -4.57
N PRO A 140 9.06 3.96 -4.71
CA PRO A 140 10.43 3.61 -5.10
C PRO A 140 11.27 2.93 -4.01
N HIS A 141 10.99 3.18 -2.73
CA HIS A 141 11.84 2.71 -1.64
C HIS A 141 11.08 1.80 -0.68
N ASN A 142 11.74 0.75 -0.19
CA ASN A 142 11.29 0.05 1.00
C ASN A 142 11.70 0.86 2.23
N LEU A 143 10.75 1.15 3.13
CA LEU A 143 11.00 1.96 4.33
C LEU A 143 12.06 1.33 5.24
N ILE A 144 11.97 0.02 5.43
CA ILE A 144 12.87 -0.69 6.35
C ILE A 144 14.29 -0.75 5.79
N GLU A 145 14.44 -1.04 4.49
CA GLU A 145 15.74 -0.99 3.83
C GLU A 145 16.35 0.41 3.92
N PHE A 146 15.55 1.45 3.66
CA PHE A 146 16.00 2.84 3.77
C PHE A 146 16.50 3.16 5.20
N LEU A 147 15.72 2.86 6.21
CA LEU A 147 16.06 3.15 7.61
C LEU A 147 17.25 2.30 8.11
N SER A 148 17.47 1.13 7.53
CA SER A 148 18.61 0.26 7.90
C SER A 148 19.96 0.78 7.46
N VAL A 149 19.99 1.65 6.45
CA VAL A 149 21.25 2.22 5.89
C VAL A 149 21.35 3.72 6.05
N THR A 150 20.24 4.43 6.25
CA THR A 150 20.17 5.89 6.30
C THR A 150 19.76 6.38 7.68
N PRO A 151 20.65 6.99 8.45
CA PRO A 151 20.27 7.68 9.69
C PRO A 151 19.32 8.83 9.38
N VAL A 152 18.25 8.94 10.14
CA VAL A 152 17.27 10.04 10.03
C VAL A 152 17.24 10.86 11.30
N THR A 153 16.84 12.12 11.18
CA THR A 153 16.72 13.00 12.35
C THR A 153 15.48 12.61 13.20
N ALA A 154 15.50 12.97 14.49
CA ALA A 154 14.38 12.68 15.38
C ALA A 154 13.03 13.24 14.88
N PRO A 155 12.93 14.47 14.32
CA PRO A 155 11.69 14.97 13.74
C PRO A 155 11.18 14.10 12.55
N VAL A 156 12.06 13.66 11.65
CA VAL A 156 11.71 12.80 10.52
C VAL A 156 11.21 11.44 11.03
N TYR A 157 11.92 10.83 11.97
CA TYR A 157 11.54 9.55 12.55
C TYR A 157 10.16 9.61 13.21
N ARG A 158 9.91 10.66 14.02
CA ARG A 158 8.59 10.93 14.62
C ARG A 158 7.50 11.12 13.58
N SER A 159 7.79 11.87 12.52
CA SER A 159 6.83 12.09 11.43
C SER A 159 6.42 10.77 10.78
N ILE A 160 7.39 9.88 10.46
CA ILE A 160 7.12 8.56 9.89
C ILE A 160 6.21 7.73 10.81
N LEU A 161 6.54 7.65 12.11
CA LEU A 161 5.73 6.90 13.09
C LEU A 161 4.31 7.46 13.20
N LYS A 162 4.16 8.78 13.31
CA LYS A 162 2.85 9.45 13.38
C LYS A 162 2.01 9.19 12.15
N GLN A 163 2.60 9.30 10.97
CA GLN A 163 1.91 9.04 9.71
C GLN A 163 1.37 7.61 9.66
N LEU A 164 2.18 6.61 10.00
CA LEU A 164 1.74 5.20 10.02
C LEU A 164 0.69 4.93 11.10
N GLY A 165 0.88 5.45 12.31
CA GLY A 165 -0.11 5.30 13.38
C GLY A 165 -1.46 5.90 13.01
N PHE A 166 -1.49 7.12 12.46
CA PHE A 166 -2.75 7.73 11.99
C PHE A 166 -3.32 7.06 10.74
N ALA A 167 -2.50 6.53 9.83
CA ALA A 167 -2.98 5.77 8.68
C ALA A 167 -3.73 4.50 9.13
N LEU A 168 -3.16 3.72 10.05
CA LEU A 168 -3.80 2.54 10.62
C LEU A 168 -5.07 2.91 11.39
N ALA A 169 -5.02 3.95 12.23
CA ALA A 169 -6.21 4.43 12.95
C ALA A 169 -7.32 4.87 11.98
N ASN A 170 -6.97 5.50 10.85
CA ASN A 170 -7.92 5.87 9.82
C ASN A 170 -8.51 4.66 9.09
N LEU A 171 -7.71 3.64 8.76
CA LEU A 171 -8.21 2.38 8.19
C LEU A 171 -9.25 1.74 9.12
N HIS A 172 -8.93 1.61 10.40
CA HIS A 172 -9.83 1.02 11.38
C HIS A 172 -11.11 1.83 11.60
N SER A 173 -11.00 3.15 11.79
CA SER A 173 -12.17 3.98 12.13
C SER A 173 -13.07 4.26 10.93
N SER A 174 -12.47 4.65 9.79
CA SER A 174 -13.20 5.16 8.63
C SER A 174 -13.59 4.07 7.64
N LEU A 175 -12.76 3.02 7.49
CA LEU A 175 -12.98 1.93 6.54
C LEU A 175 -13.37 0.62 7.22
N LYS A 176 -13.31 0.56 8.55
CA LYS A 176 -13.55 -0.65 9.34
C LYS A 176 -12.71 -1.82 8.82
N MET A 177 -11.43 -1.56 8.68
CA MET A 177 -10.50 -2.47 8.03
C MET A 177 -9.22 -2.60 8.84
N THR A 178 -8.72 -3.82 8.98
CA THR A 178 -7.36 -4.12 9.44
C THR A 178 -6.43 -4.25 8.25
N HIS A 179 -5.14 -3.99 8.42
CA HIS A 179 -4.14 -4.33 7.40
C HIS A 179 -3.89 -5.85 7.39
N GLY A 180 -3.67 -6.44 8.55
CA GLY A 180 -3.59 -7.88 8.75
C GLY A 180 -2.29 -8.54 8.29
N ASP A 181 -1.32 -7.77 7.78
CA ASP A 181 -0.03 -8.29 7.30
C ASP A 181 1.10 -7.25 7.41
N ILE A 182 1.22 -6.64 8.60
CA ILE A 182 2.29 -5.68 8.84
C ILE A 182 3.64 -6.41 8.90
N GLY A 183 4.54 -6.05 8.00
CA GLY A 183 5.87 -6.62 7.92
C GLY A 183 6.82 -5.71 7.16
N SER A 184 8.12 -6.01 7.20
CA SER A 184 9.17 -5.19 6.56
C SER A 184 8.97 -5.03 5.05
N GLY A 185 8.37 -6.02 4.38
CA GLY A 185 8.09 -5.98 2.94
C GLY A 185 6.90 -5.09 2.57
N ASN A 186 6.04 -4.74 3.52
CA ASN A 186 4.76 -4.06 3.29
C ASN A 186 4.77 -2.58 3.71
N LEU A 187 5.94 -2.06 4.09
CA LEU A 187 6.18 -0.66 4.43
C LEU A 187 7.08 -0.02 3.37
N MET A 188 6.49 0.81 2.53
CA MET A 188 7.22 1.55 1.49
C MET A 188 7.43 3.00 1.91
N LEU A 189 8.27 3.71 1.16
CA LEU A 189 8.61 5.11 1.42
C LEU A 189 8.66 5.90 0.11
N GLU A 190 7.91 6.97 0.05
CA GLU A 190 8.08 8.02 -0.95
C GLU A 190 8.90 9.16 -0.35
N ILE A 191 9.96 9.58 -1.05
CA ILE A 191 10.78 10.73 -0.68
C ILE A 191 10.47 11.86 -1.66
N THR A 192 10.11 13.02 -1.14
CA THR A 192 9.74 14.19 -1.95
C THR A 192 10.62 15.39 -1.60
N ASP A 193 10.90 16.24 -2.60
CA ASP A 193 11.70 17.45 -2.42
C ASP A 193 11.00 18.54 -1.57
N SER A 194 9.70 18.36 -1.32
CA SER A 194 8.89 19.32 -0.57
C SER A 194 8.09 18.66 0.53
N ALA A 195 8.24 19.14 1.74
CA ALA A 195 7.36 18.78 2.87
C ALA A 195 5.92 19.22 2.60
N ARG A 196 4.97 18.43 3.08
CA ARG A 196 3.54 18.78 3.04
C ARG A 196 2.85 18.36 4.34
N ILE A 197 1.72 18.97 4.62
CA ILE A 197 0.87 18.57 5.74
C ILE A 197 -0.14 17.53 5.24
N ILE A 198 -0.13 16.36 5.85
CA ILE A 198 -1.17 15.34 5.66
C ILE A 198 -2.18 15.47 6.80
N GLN A 199 -3.47 15.42 6.44
CA GLN A 199 -4.57 15.46 7.41
C GLN A 199 -5.29 14.11 7.47
N TYR A 200 -5.56 13.66 8.70
CA TYR A 200 -6.30 12.45 8.99
C TYR A 200 -7.57 12.82 9.75
N THR A 201 -8.72 12.37 9.27
CA THR A 201 -9.99 12.54 9.97
C THR A 201 -10.39 11.23 10.64
N ILE A 202 -10.30 11.17 11.97
CA ILE A 202 -10.51 9.96 12.76
C ILE A 202 -11.53 10.27 13.86
N GLY A 203 -12.67 9.59 13.85
CA GLY A 203 -13.73 9.83 14.84
C GLY A 203 -14.25 11.27 14.87
N GLY A 204 -14.18 11.98 13.73
CA GLY A 204 -14.57 13.39 13.62
C GLY A 204 -13.50 14.40 14.05
N GLN A 205 -12.35 13.94 14.53
CA GLN A 205 -11.21 14.79 14.86
C GLN A 205 -10.22 14.83 13.69
N VAL A 206 -9.57 15.97 13.49
CA VAL A 206 -8.56 16.17 12.45
C VAL A 206 -7.17 16.21 13.07
N PHE A 207 -6.28 15.34 12.59
CA PHE A 207 -4.88 15.27 12.97
C PHE A 207 -4.03 15.68 11.78
N ALA A 208 -3.08 16.59 11.97
CA ALA A 208 -2.20 17.09 10.94
C ALA A 208 -0.76 16.67 11.22
N VAL A 209 -0.08 16.09 10.24
CA VAL A 209 1.31 15.68 10.33
C VAL A 209 2.09 16.30 9.17
N ASP A 210 3.20 16.98 9.50
CA ASP A 210 4.16 17.41 8.49
C ASP A 210 4.99 16.20 8.04
N THR A 211 5.04 15.93 6.75
CA THR A 211 5.79 14.80 6.18
C THR A 211 7.31 14.99 6.26
N LEU A 212 7.77 16.22 6.38
CA LEU A 212 9.20 16.58 6.30
C LEU A 212 9.87 16.01 5.03
N GLY A 213 9.09 15.76 3.96
CA GLY A 213 9.55 15.16 2.71
C GLY A 213 9.58 13.62 2.71
N TYR A 214 9.14 12.95 3.77
CA TYR A 214 9.13 11.49 3.91
C TYR A 214 7.71 10.99 4.14
N GLU A 215 7.21 10.19 3.19
CA GLU A 215 5.85 9.66 3.24
C GLU A 215 5.88 8.13 3.25
N PRO A 216 5.70 7.49 4.42
CA PRO A 216 5.57 6.04 4.49
C PRO A 216 4.23 5.61 3.89
N ILE A 217 4.22 4.49 3.15
CA ILE A 217 3.05 3.97 2.44
C ILE A 217 2.86 2.49 2.80
N LEU A 218 1.65 2.16 3.25
CA LEU A 218 1.22 0.78 3.48
C LEU A 218 0.83 0.14 2.14
N ILE A 219 1.35 -1.06 1.89
CA ILE A 219 1.06 -1.85 0.69
C ILE A 219 0.63 -3.27 1.05
N ASP A 220 0.13 -4.02 0.07
CA ASP A 220 -0.25 -5.43 0.17
C ASP A 220 -1.40 -5.72 1.16
N PHE A 221 -2.60 -5.40 0.73
CA PHE A 221 -3.84 -5.59 1.50
C PHE A 221 -4.47 -6.98 1.29
N GLN A 222 -3.72 -7.97 0.84
CA GLN A 222 -4.23 -9.32 0.56
C GLN A 222 -4.79 -10.00 1.81
N ARG A 223 -4.18 -9.79 2.98
CA ARG A 223 -4.61 -10.33 4.26
C ARG A 223 -5.57 -9.43 5.03
N SER A 224 -5.85 -8.25 4.51
CA SER A 224 -6.75 -7.29 5.14
C SER A 224 -8.15 -7.84 5.29
N ALA A 225 -8.80 -7.45 6.37
CA ALA A 225 -10.18 -7.83 6.65
C ALA A 225 -11.03 -6.60 6.94
N GLN A 226 -12.19 -6.52 6.27
CA GLN A 226 -13.24 -5.60 6.69
C GLN A 226 -14.14 -6.28 7.72
N TYR A 227 -14.54 -5.56 8.73
CA TYR A 227 -15.45 -6.04 9.78
C TYR A 227 -16.73 -5.22 9.80
N SER A 228 -17.83 -5.88 10.24
CA SER A 228 -19.10 -5.24 10.53
C SER A 228 -19.20 -5.00 12.03
N GLY A 229 -19.63 -3.83 12.46
CA GLY A 229 -19.79 -3.53 13.88
C GLY A 229 -18.79 -2.49 14.39
N GLN A 230 -18.55 -2.49 15.69
CA GLN A 230 -17.60 -1.58 16.32
C GLN A 230 -16.14 -2.00 16.00
N PRO A 231 -15.23 -1.04 15.83
CA PRO A 231 -13.81 -1.33 15.70
C PRO A 231 -13.26 -2.06 16.93
N ASP A 232 -12.43 -3.06 16.68
CA ASP A 232 -11.60 -3.67 17.71
C ASP A 232 -10.36 -2.81 17.91
N TYR A 233 -10.36 -2.00 18.96
CA TYR A 233 -9.25 -1.10 19.24
C TYR A 233 -8.03 -1.82 19.84
N GLY A 234 -8.20 -3.00 20.42
CA GLY A 234 -7.06 -3.86 20.80
C GLY A 234 -6.29 -4.29 19.56
N MET A 235 -7.00 -4.78 18.55
CA MET A 235 -6.37 -5.15 17.27
C MET A 235 -5.68 -3.96 16.58
N LEU A 236 -6.25 -2.76 16.64
CA LEU A 236 -5.60 -1.55 16.12
C LEU A 236 -4.32 -1.24 16.90
N ALA A 237 -4.37 -1.31 18.22
CA ALA A 237 -3.21 -1.07 19.08
C ALA A 237 -2.08 -2.06 18.76
N ASP A 238 -2.40 -3.34 18.59
CA ASP A 238 -1.47 -4.38 18.20
C ASP A 238 -0.85 -4.12 16.82
N GLU A 239 -1.64 -3.71 15.82
CA GLU A 239 -1.10 -3.37 14.49
C GLU A 239 -0.14 -2.17 14.53
N ILE A 240 -0.44 -1.14 15.34
CA ILE A 240 0.44 0.02 15.50
C ILE A 240 1.71 -0.39 16.25
N ALA A 241 1.58 -1.13 17.36
CA ALA A 241 2.71 -1.63 18.13
C ALA A 241 3.65 -2.48 17.27
N MET A 242 3.09 -3.42 16.49
CA MET A 242 3.86 -4.24 15.55
C MET A 242 4.56 -3.40 14.49
N THR A 243 3.90 -2.39 13.93
CA THR A 243 4.49 -1.48 12.94
C THR A 243 5.70 -0.75 13.52
N PHE A 244 5.55 -0.21 14.73
CA PHE A 244 6.63 0.53 15.41
C PHE A 244 7.79 -0.38 15.80
N ASP A 245 7.49 -1.58 16.30
CA ASP A 245 8.50 -2.58 16.64
C ASP A 245 9.31 -3.02 15.41
N VAL A 246 8.66 -3.28 14.27
CA VAL A 246 9.35 -3.57 13.00
C VAL A 246 10.29 -2.43 12.62
N ILE A 247 9.84 -1.18 12.70
CA ILE A 247 10.67 -0.02 12.37
C ILE A 247 11.85 0.12 13.35
N ALA A 248 11.61 -0.03 14.66
CA ALA A 248 12.65 0.10 15.68
C ALA A 248 13.75 -0.94 15.56
N ARG A 249 13.39 -2.19 15.24
CA ARG A 249 14.37 -3.29 15.10
C ARG A 249 15.33 -3.11 13.94
N TRP A 250 14.90 -2.44 12.88
CA TRP A 250 15.67 -2.35 11.65
C TRP A 250 16.30 -0.97 11.41
N ALA A 251 15.88 0.06 12.14
CA ALA A 251 16.50 1.37 12.04
C ALA A 251 17.96 1.29 12.53
N LYS A 252 18.90 1.71 11.68
CA LYS A 252 20.35 1.63 11.96
C LYS A 252 20.75 2.38 13.22
N GLU A 253 20.22 3.56 13.39
CA GLU A 253 20.49 4.46 14.54
C GLU A 253 19.19 5.18 14.88
N PRO A 254 18.24 4.52 15.59
CA PRO A 254 17.00 5.17 15.93
C PRO A 254 17.32 6.37 16.85
N PRO A 255 16.84 7.58 16.52
CA PRO A 255 17.21 8.80 17.24
C PRO A 255 16.65 8.85 18.67
N PHE A 256 15.74 7.93 19.01
CA PHE A 256 15.21 7.68 20.35
C PHE A 256 14.59 6.30 20.42
N SER A 257 14.49 5.75 21.65
CA SER A 257 13.81 4.47 21.87
C SER A 257 12.29 4.66 21.88
N ILE A 258 11.57 3.75 21.22
CA ILE A 258 10.10 3.69 21.23
C ILE A 258 9.57 2.48 22.01
N THR A 259 10.43 1.77 22.73
CA THR A 259 10.05 0.53 23.44
C THR A 259 8.90 0.76 24.42
N SER A 260 8.99 1.80 25.24
CA SER A 260 7.91 2.15 26.20
C SER A 260 6.59 2.51 25.50
N VAL A 261 6.68 3.17 24.33
CA VAL A 261 5.48 3.52 23.55
C VAL A 261 4.84 2.25 22.99
N VAL A 262 5.64 1.30 22.49
CA VAL A 262 5.16 0.01 22.00
C VAL A 262 4.46 -0.79 23.12
N GLU A 263 5.06 -0.81 24.32
CA GLU A 263 4.45 -1.47 25.48
C GLU A 263 3.11 -0.83 25.87
N GLU A 264 3.02 0.50 25.90
CA GLU A 264 1.76 1.21 26.20
C GLU A 264 0.65 0.89 25.18
N PHE A 265 0.96 0.69 23.90
CA PHE A 265 -0.04 0.27 22.91
C PHE A 265 -0.61 -1.10 23.25
N GLY A 266 0.20 -2.06 23.69
CA GLY A 266 -0.25 -3.42 24.03
C GLY A 266 -1.28 -3.44 25.18
N GLU A 267 -1.36 -2.40 26.00
CA GLU A 267 -2.33 -2.27 27.08
C GLU A 267 -3.57 -1.43 26.72
N THR A 268 -3.61 -0.88 25.49
CA THR A 268 -4.59 0.13 25.08
C THR A 268 -5.78 -0.49 24.34
N THR A 269 -6.99 -0.20 24.83
CA THR A 269 -8.24 -0.72 24.25
C THR A 269 -9.22 0.38 23.83
N ARG A 270 -8.84 1.65 23.85
CA ARG A 270 -9.68 2.79 23.48
C ARG A 270 -9.04 3.66 22.42
N MET A 271 -9.81 4.08 21.42
CA MET A 271 -9.34 4.95 20.36
C MET A 271 -8.72 6.26 20.88
N SER A 272 -9.30 6.87 21.92
CA SER A 272 -8.78 8.12 22.51
C SER A 272 -7.35 7.97 23.04
N ASP A 273 -7.04 6.83 23.67
CA ASP A 273 -5.72 6.57 24.23
C ASP A 273 -4.72 6.25 23.11
N ILE A 274 -5.13 5.49 22.08
CA ILE A 274 -4.33 5.25 20.88
C ILE A 274 -3.94 6.58 20.21
N LEU A 275 -4.92 7.45 19.96
CA LEU A 275 -4.67 8.74 19.30
C LEU A 275 -3.78 9.65 20.16
N ARG A 276 -3.93 9.63 21.49
CA ARG A 276 -3.06 10.34 22.41
C ARG A 276 -1.61 9.84 22.32
N LEU A 277 -1.40 8.52 22.30
CA LEU A 277 -0.07 7.92 22.16
C LEU A 277 0.58 8.32 20.83
N VAL A 278 -0.12 8.13 19.70
CA VAL A 278 0.39 8.53 18.38
C VAL A 278 0.71 10.03 18.31
N THR A 279 -0.10 10.87 18.94
CA THR A 279 0.14 12.34 18.96
C THR A 279 1.40 12.71 19.73
N ASN A 280 1.69 12.01 20.82
CA ASN A 280 2.77 12.35 21.75
C ASN A 280 4.14 11.76 21.39
N ILE A 281 4.22 10.88 20.37
CA ILE A 281 5.50 10.42 19.83
C ILE A 281 6.28 11.64 19.30
#